data_fccfe3371a8f5e13cf856494d60eab41
#
_entry.id   fccfe3371a8f5e13cf856494d60eab41
#
_cell.length_a   1.000
_cell.length_b   1.000
_cell.length_c   1.000
_cell.angle_alpha   90.00
_cell.angle_beta   90.00
_cell.angle_gamma   90.00
#
_symmetry.space_group_name_H-M   'P 1'
#
loop_
_entity.id
_entity.type
_entity.pdbx_description
1 polymer ?
#
loop_
_entity_poly.entity_id
_entity_poly.type
_entity_poly.pdbx_seq_one_letter_code
_entity_poly.pdbx_strand_id
1 'polypeptide(L)'
;MGCSKNKKRIVFAALVVTGIIAMTGCGKKEDGKLKVRIAHDNNVNTPLHKAFLKYEELVEERSDGKIDVILLPGSQMGSVQDTFEQCRRGDIEMSGSTTSNFTQAIPELAAWESFYLFDDSAHAKRVFESEMGKKMMEPLERMDLQGIGYMELGFRNFSNSKHPIVKADDLKGLKIRGYNPIQIEAWESLGVNTTSVSWNELFT
;
A
#
# COMPACT_ATOMS: atom_id res chain seq x y z
N MET A 1 -55.33 -46.65 26.26
CA MET A 1 -55.29 -45.63 25.20
C MET A 1 -54.08 -44.74 25.43
N GLY A 2 -52.97 -44.92 24.68
CA GLY A 2 -51.73 -44.17 24.92
C GLY A 2 -50.60 -44.66 24.05
N CYS A 3 -50.79 -44.73 22.73
CA CYS A 3 -49.69 -45.07 21.83
C CYS A 3 -49.87 -44.35 20.49
N SER A 4 -49.60 -43.03 20.47
CA SER A 4 -49.61 -42.26 19.19
C SER A 4 -48.78 -41.00 19.19
N LYS A 5 -48.09 -40.59 20.29
CA LYS A 5 -47.33 -39.35 20.31
C LYS A 5 -45.84 -39.52 20.04
N ASN A 6 -45.28 -40.72 20.10
CA ASN A 6 -43.84 -40.94 19.93
C ASN A 6 -43.38 -41.16 18.47
N LYS A 7 -44.29 -41.62 17.57
CA LYS A 7 -43.91 -41.83 16.16
C LYS A 7 -43.70 -40.52 15.38
N LYS A 8 -44.40 -39.43 15.71
CA LYS A 8 -44.23 -38.13 15.05
C LYS A 8 -42.95 -37.40 15.46
N ARG A 9 -42.46 -37.63 16.67
CA ARG A 9 -41.18 -37.02 17.14
C ARG A 9 -39.95 -37.67 16.53
N ILE A 10 -39.98 -38.95 16.26
CA ILE A 10 -38.87 -39.70 15.66
C ILE A 10 -38.71 -39.36 14.18
N VAL A 11 -39.82 -39.15 13.46
CA VAL A 11 -39.77 -38.74 12.03
C VAL A 11 -39.27 -37.31 11.86
N PHE A 12 -39.58 -36.41 12.81
CA PHE A 12 -39.08 -35.02 12.75
C PHE A 12 -37.61 -34.91 13.11
N ALA A 13 -37.10 -35.77 14.01
CA ALA A 13 -35.68 -35.81 14.36
C ALA A 13 -34.81 -36.40 13.20
N ALA A 14 -35.34 -37.39 12.47
CA ALA A 14 -34.65 -37.98 11.33
C ALA A 14 -34.57 -37.03 10.12
N LEU A 15 -35.56 -36.17 9.88
CA LEU A 15 -35.56 -35.18 8.81
C LEU A 15 -34.60 -34.00 9.06
N VAL A 16 -34.37 -33.63 10.33
CA VAL A 16 -33.42 -32.55 10.68
C VAL A 16 -31.97 -33.02 10.57
N VAL A 17 -31.65 -34.28 10.85
CA VAL A 17 -30.30 -34.82 10.73
C VAL A 17 -29.90 -35.05 9.26
N THR A 18 -30.84 -35.33 8.38
CA THR A 18 -30.57 -35.52 6.94
C THR A 18 -30.39 -34.18 6.22
N GLY A 19 -30.93 -33.08 6.73
CA GLY A 19 -30.77 -31.72 6.17
C GLY A 19 -29.43 -31.07 6.47
N ILE A 20 -28.68 -31.50 7.50
CA ILE A 20 -27.40 -30.92 7.92
C ILE A 20 -26.23 -31.53 7.12
N ILE A 21 -26.39 -32.72 6.53
CA ILE A 21 -25.30 -33.35 5.75
C ILE A 21 -25.20 -32.83 4.29
N ALA A 22 -26.18 -32.07 3.81
CA ALA A 22 -26.21 -31.56 2.44
C ALA A 22 -25.57 -30.16 2.30
N MET A 23 -25.03 -29.53 3.38
CA MET A 23 -24.32 -28.25 3.34
C MET A 23 -22.80 -28.36 3.48
N THR A 24 -22.25 -29.57 3.48
CA THR A 24 -20.80 -29.77 3.38
C THR A 24 -20.41 -29.98 1.92
N GLY A 25 -20.09 -28.92 1.20
CA GLY A 25 -19.36 -29.17 0.00
C GLY A 25 -19.66 -28.30 -1.19
N CYS A 26 -19.19 -27.13 -1.15
CA CYS A 26 -18.47 -26.51 -2.25
C CYS A 26 -17.39 -25.61 -1.64
N GLY A 27 -16.49 -26.20 -0.90
CA GLY A 27 -15.18 -25.61 -0.70
C GLY A 27 -14.57 -25.56 -2.10
N LYS A 28 -14.43 -24.36 -2.69
CA LYS A 28 -13.47 -24.14 -3.79
C LYS A 28 -12.19 -24.83 -3.32
N LYS A 29 -11.68 -25.79 -4.09
CA LYS A 29 -10.29 -26.23 -3.93
C LYS A 29 -9.46 -24.96 -4.03
N GLU A 30 -8.90 -24.51 -2.92
CA GLU A 30 -7.78 -23.58 -2.98
C GLU A 30 -6.71 -24.30 -3.80
N ASP A 31 -6.18 -23.61 -4.78
CA ASP A 31 -5.18 -24.17 -5.73
C ASP A 31 -3.88 -24.59 -5.06
N GLY A 32 -3.82 -24.61 -3.74
CA GLY A 32 -2.64 -24.93 -2.93
C GLY A 32 -1.50 -23.91 -3.08
N LYS A 33 -1.75 -22.80 -3.78
CA LYS A 33 -0.80 -21.70 -3.94
C LYS A 33 -0.89 -20.74 -2.79
N LEU A 34 0.25 -20.20 -2.39
CA LEU A 34 0.31 -19.07 -1.45
C LEU A 34 -0.07 -17.80 -2.21
N LYS A 35 -1.13 -17.13 -1.79
CA LYS A 35 -1.55 -15.85 -2.38
C LYS A 35 -0.85 -14.69 -1.69
N VAL A 36 -0.26 -13.80 -2.50
CA VAL A 36 0.39 -12.56 -2.04
C VAL A 36 -0.32 -11.37 -2.68
N ARG A 37 -1.17 -10.70 -1.92
CA ARG A 37 -1.88 -9.50 -2.38
C ARG A 37 -1.03 -8.28 -2.11
N ILE A 38 -0.82 -7.46 -3.14
CA ILE A 38 -0.03 -6.22 -3.08
C ILE A 38 -0.94 -5.05 -3.39
N ALA A 39 -1.24 -4.23 -2.38
CA ALA A 39 -2.04 -3.03 -2.57
C ALA A 39 -1.16 -1.78 -2.76
N HIS A 40 -1.57 -0.89 -3.67
CA HIS A 40 -0.93 0.40 -3.87
C HIS A 40 -1.92 1.45 -4.41
N ASP A 41 -1.62 2.73 -4.18
CA ASP A 41 -2.46 3.87 -4.56
C ASP A 41 -2.27 4.35 -6.01
N ASN A 42 -1.23 3.90 -6.68
CA ASN A 42 -0.87 4.37 -8.02
C ASN A 42 -1.75 3.75 -9.12
N ASN A 43 -1.98 4.55 -10.19
CA ASN A 43 -2.69 4.08 -11.38
C ASN A 43 -1.87 3.02 -12.13
N VAL A 44 -2.54 2.14 -12.88
CA VAL A 44 -1.94 1.05 -13.67
C VAL A 44 -0.96 1.53 -14.76
N ASN A 45 -1.03 2.77 -15.18
CA ASN A 45 -0.14 3.34 -16.20
C ASN A 45 1.20 3.84 -15.63
N THR A 46 1.38 3.82 -14.30
CA THR A 46 2.59 4.37 -13.64
C THR A 46 3.78 3.41 -13.69
N PRO A 47 5.02 3.94 -13.64
CA PRO A 47 6.22 3.11 -13.50
C PRO A 47 6.16 2.18 -12.27
N LEU A 48 5.60 2.65 -11.16
CA LEU A 48 5.45 1.84 -9.94
C LEU A 48 4.62 0.58 -10.20
N HIS A 49 3.46 0.71 -10.85
CA HIS A 49 2.63 -0.46 -11.17
C HIS A 49 3.37 -1.43 -12.10
N LYS A 50 4.10 -0.91 -13.10
CA LYS A 50 4.92 -1.73 -13.99
C LYS A 50 6.03 -2.48 -13.24
N ALA A 51 6.61 -1.88 -12.22
CA ALA A 51 7.59 -2.54 -11.37
C ALA A 51 6.94 -3.68 -10.54
N PHE A 52 5.73 -3.49 -10.04
CA PHE A 52 4.98 -4.56 -9.37
C PHE A 52 4.58 -5.68 -10.33
N LEU A 53 4.21 -5.40 -11.58
CA LEU A 53 3.99 -6.43 -12.60
C LEU A 53 5.26 -7.26 -12.84
N LYS A 54 6.44 -6.63 -12.87
CA LYS A 54 7.71 -7.36 -12.98
C LYS A 54 8.04 -8.16 -11.73
N TYR A 55 7.68 -7.66 -10.56
CA TYR A 55 7.81 -8.40 -9.30
C TYR A 55 6.91 -9.64 -9.29
N GLU A 56 5.65 -9.52 -9.70
CA GLU A 56 4.69 -10.62 -9.88
C GLU A 56 5.29 -11.71 -10.77
N GLU A 57 5.69 -11.36 -12.01
CA GLU A 57 6.32 -12.28 -12.96
C GLU A 57 7.50 -13.04 -12.34
N LEU A 58 8.42 -12.31 -11.69
CA LEU A 58 9.62 -12.91 -11.10
C LEU A 58 9.34 -13.80 -9.88
N VAL A 59 8.38 -13.44 -9.06
CA VAL A 59 8.00 -14.24 -7.89
C VAL A 59 7.30 -15.52 -8.31
N GLU A 60 6.38 -15.44 -9.26
CA GLU A 60 5.67 -16.61 -9.79
C GLU A 60 6.62 -17.57 -10.50
N GLU A 61 7.52 -17.05 -11.35
CA GLU A 61 8.54 -17.85 -12.02
C GLU A 61 9.48 -18.54 -11.02
N ARG A 62 10.06 -17.79 -10.07
CA ARG A 62 11.05 -18.31 -9.11
C ARG A 62 10.46 -19.24 -8.06
N SER A 63 9.17 -19.18 -7.84
CA SER A 63 8.45 -20.07 -6.94
C SER A 63 7.94 -21.35 -7.63
N ASP A 64 8.24 -21.54 -8.91
CA ASP A 64 7.65 -22.59 -9.75
C ASP A 64 6.11 -22.57 -9.69
N GLY A 65 5.51 -21.37 -9.67
CA GLY A 65 4.07 -21.16 -9.59
C GLY A 65 3.44 -21.51 -8.24
N LYS A 66 4.23 -21.68 -7.17
CA LYS A 66 3.72 -21.96 -5.82
C LYS A 66 3.18 -20.69 -5.12
N ILE A 67 3.61 -19.52 -5.57
CA ILE A 67 3.13 -18.22 -5.12
C ILE A 67 2.30 -17.61 -6.25
N ASP A 68 1.14 -17.06 -5.91
CA ASP A 68 0.21 -16.36 -6.79
C ASP A 68 0.16 -14.89 -6.31
N VAL A 69 0.71 -13.97 -7.09
CA VAL A 69 0.75 -12.54 -6.75
C VAL A 69 -0.46 -11.84 -7.33
N ILE A 70 -1.17 -11.09 -6.51
CA ILE A 70 -2.39 -10.38 -6.88
C ILE A 70 -2.18 -8.89 -6.65
N LEU A 71 -2.11 -8.11 -7.73
CA LEU A 71 -1.97 -6.65 -7.65
C LEU A 71 -3.32 -5.97 -7.48
N LEU A 72 -3.40 -5.05 -6.52
CA LEU A 72 -4.58 -4.27 -6.16
C LEU A 72 -4.25 -2.77 -6.29
N PRO A 73 -4.22 -2.23 -7.54
CA PRO A 73 -3.80 -0.87 -7.84
C PRO A 73 -4.89 0.17 -7.56
N GLY A 74 -4.51 1.46 -7.63
CA GLY A 74 -5.45 2.59 -7.69
C GLY A 74 -6.33 2.74 -6.46
N SER A 75 -5.81 2.44 -5.28
CA SER A 75 -6.54 2.52 -4.00
C SER A 75 -7.76 1.60 -3.91
N GLN A 76 -7.78 0.46 -4.62
CA GLN A 76 -8.90 -0.51 -4.55
C GLN A 76 -9.15 -1.03 -3.13
N MET A 77 -8.12 -1.02 -2.28
CA MET A 77 -8.21 -1.47 -0.89
C MET A 77 -8.32 -0.30 0.11
N GLY A 78 -8.65 0.90 -0.37
CA GLY A 78 -8.75 2.11 0.45
C GLY A 78 -7.55 3.03 0.30
N SER A 79 -7.42 3.98 1.23
CA SER A 79 -6.28 4.90 1.28
C SER A 79 -4.97 4.17 1.58
N VAL A 80 -3.84 4.87 1.43
CA VAL A 80 -2.52 4.32 1.80
C VAL A 80 -2.48 3.93 3.28
N GLN A 81 -3.07 4.75 4.14
CA GLN A 81 -3.16 4.47 5.57
C GLN A 81 -3.99 3.21 5.85
N ASP A 82 -5.11 3.03 5.13
CA ASP A 82 -5.94 1.82 5.27
C ASP A 82 -5.17 0.57 4.85
N THR A 83 -4.45 0.61 3.71
CA THR A 83 -3.67 -0.53 3.22
C THR A 83 -2.47 -0.84 4.11
N PHE A 84 -1.84 0.17 4.70
CA PHE A 84 -0.78 -0.01 5.69
C PHE A 84 -1.29 -0.74 6.94
N GLU A 85 -2.43 -0.30 7.49
CA GLU A 85 -3.04 -0.95 8.64
C GLU A 85 -3.55 -2.37 8.31
N GLN A 86 -4.07 -2.60 7.11
CA GLN A 86 -4.46 -3.94 6.65
C GLN A 86 -3.25 -4.87 6.57
N CYS A 87 -2.12 -4.38 6.04
CA CYS A 87 -0.87 -5.14 5.99
C CYS A 87 -0.37 -5.47 7.40
N ARG A 88 -0.39 -4.50 8.31
CA ARG A 88 -0.01 -4.69 9.72
C ARG A 88 -0.87 -5.72 10.45
N ARG A 89 -2.16 -5.80 10.13
CA ARG A 89 -3.08 -6.80 10.70
C ARG A 89 -3.01 -8.17 9.99
N GLY A 90 -2.32 -8.26 8.85
CA GLY A 90 -2.28 -9.47 8.01
C GLY A 90 -3.53 -9.67 7.15
N ASP A 91 -4.34 -8.64 6.95
CA ASP A 91 -5.51 -8.69 6.06
C ASP A 91 -5.08 -8.73 4.58
N ILE A 92 -3.92 -8.13 4.27
CA ILE A 92 -3.18 -8.24 2.99
C ILE A 92 -1.69 -8.51 3.28
N GLU A 93 -0.99 -9.09 2.33
CA GLU A 93 0.39 -9.53 2.54
C GLU A 93 1.40 -8.41 2.31
N MET A 94 1.12 -7.47 1.39
CA MET A 94 2.05 -6.38 1.05
C MET A 94 1.31 -5.07 0.74
N SER A 95 1.96 -3.96 1.08
CA SER A 95 1.53 -2.61 0.70
C SER A 95 2.72 -1.84 0.14
N GLY A 96 2.49 -1.06 -0.91
CA GLY A 96 3.50 -0.23 -1.54
C GLY A 96 3.02 1.21 -1.72
N SER A 97 3.79 2.16 -1.18
CA SER A 97 3.51 3.59 -1.34
C SER A 97 4.76 4.45 -1.20
N THR A 98 4.61 5.77 -1.32
CA THR A 98 5.70 6.70 -1.07
C THR A 98 6.03 6.78 0.42
N THR A 99 7.30 6.99 0.76
CA THR A 99 7.78 7.14 2.14
C THR A 99 7.05 8.25 2.89
N SER A 100 6.69 9.34 2.20
CA SER A 100 5.93 10.46 2.76
C SER A 100 4.64 10.05 3.48
N ASN A 101 3.97 9.01 3.00
CA ASN A 101 2.72 8.55 3.57
C ASN A 101 2.90 7.81 4.92
N PHE A 102 4.12 7.37 5.20
CA PHE A 102 4.44 6.62 6.41
C PHE A 102 5.12 7.45 7.50
N THR A 103 5.48 8.71 7.24
CA THR A 103 6.24 9.55 8.15
C THR A 103 5.52 9.86 9.48
N GLN A 104 4.19 9.77 9.53
CA GLN A 104 3.44 9.91 10.77
C GLN A 104 3.62 8.68 11.69
N ALA A 105 3.63 7.49 11.10
CA ALA A 105 3.81 6.23 11.81
C ALA A 105 5.29 5.93 12.07
N ILE A 106 6.16 6.35 11.15
CA ILE A 106 7.61 6.08 11.17
C ILE A 106 8.34 7.39 10.86
N PRO A 107 8.53 8.27 11.88
CA PRO A 107 9.14 9.58 11.68
C PRO A 107 10.55 9.55 11.07
N GLU A 108 11.29 8.47 11.26
CA GLU A 108 12.62 8.28 10.68
C GLU A 108 12.62 8.36 9.15
N LEU A 109 11.54 7.93 8.50
CA LEU A 109 11.41 8.00 7.04
C LEU A 109 11.33 9.44 6.51
N ALA A 110 11.06 10.42 7.39
CA ALA A 110 11.06 11.82 7.01
C ALA A 110 12.44 12.30 6.52
N ALA A 111 13.52 11.63 6.90
CA ALA A 111 14.86 11.94 6.40
C ALA A 111 14.93 11.83 4.86
N TRP A 112 14.20 10.89 4.25
CA TRP A 112 14.12 10.73 2.80
C TRP A 112 13.37 11.86 2.08
N GLU A 113 12.62 12.67 2.82
CA GLU A 113 11.85 13.79 2.28
C GLU A 113 12.63 15.12 2.25
N SER A 114 13.90 15.09 2.67
CA SER A 114 14.76 16.29 2.66
C SER A 114 15.00 16.78 1.25
N PHE A 115 14.85 18.09 1.03
CA PHE A 115 15.10 18.69 -0.27
C PHE A 115 16.58 18.60 -0.64
N TYR A 116 16.84 18.30 -1.91
CA TYR A 116 18.21 18.20 -2.46
C TYR A 116 19.10 17.16 -1.77
N LEU A 117 18.49 16.12 -1.15
CA LEU A 117 19.23 15.05 -0.47
C LEU A 117 20.08 14.22 -1.44
N PHE A 118 19.59 14.01 -2.65
CA PHE A 118 20.25 13.20 -3.68
C PHE A 118 20.64 14.05 -4.88
N ASP A 119 21.86 13.86 -5.38
CA ASP A 119 22.37 14.55 -6.57
C ASP A 119 21.71 14.03 -7.85
N ASP A 120 21.53 12.70 -7.92
CA ASP A 120 20.97 11.99 -9.06
C ASP A 120 20.39 10.62 -8.66
N SER A 121 19.74 9.92 -9.59
CA SER A 121 19.18 8.58 -9.38
C SER A 121 20.25 7.54 -9.02
N ALA A 122 21.46 7.66 -9.53
CA ALA A 122 22.53 6.73 -9.20
C ALA A 122 23.01 6.92 -7.76
N HIS A 123 23.05 8.17 -7.26
CA HIS A 123 23.30 8.46 -5.84
C HIS A 123 22.18 7.91 -4.97
N ALA A 124 20.92 8.19 -5.28
CA ALA A 124 19.77 7.66 -4.54
C ALA A 124 19.79 6.12 -4.46
N LYS A 125 20.04 5.46 -5.58
CA LYS A 125 20.14 4.00 -5.63
C LYS A 125 21.23 3.47 -4.71
N ARG A 126 22.44 4.04 -4.77
CA ARG A 126 23.56 3.62 -3.90
C ARG A 126 23.21 3.75 -2.41
N VAL A 127 22.51 4.83 -2.03
CA VAL A 127 22.10 5.06 -0.64
C VAL A 127 21.04 4.05 -0.22
N PHE A 128 20.00 3.81 -1.02
CA PHE A 128 18.95 2.85 -0.70
C PHE A 128 19.44 1.41 -0.64
N GLU A 129 20.43 1.04 -1.46
CA GLU A 129 21.05 -0.30 -1.44
C GLU A 129 22.12 -0.46 -0.34
N SER A 130 22.50 0.61 0.34
CA SER A 130 23.50 0.60 1.40
C SER A 130 22.95 0.11 2.74
N GLU A 131 23.84 -0.09 3.72
CA GLU A 131 23.45 -0.38 5.11
C GLU A 131 22.57 0.74 5.73
N MET A 132 22.74 1.99 5.28
CA MET A 132 21.88 3.10 5.71
C MET A 132 20.44 2.89 5.21
N GLY A 133 20.26 2.55 3.93
CA GLY A 133 18.94 2.26 3.37
C GLY A 133 18.25 1.12 4.10
N LYS A 134 18.97 0.04 4.40
CA LYS A 134 18.43 -1.08 5.20
C LYS A 134 18.03 -0.64 6.60
N LYS A 135 18.90 0.11 7.28
CA LYS A 135 18.65 0.63 8.63
C LYS A 135 17.40 1.50 8.72
N MET A 136 17.11 2.27 7.68
CA MET A 136 15.92 3.11 7.62
C MET A 136 14.61 2.33 7.45
N MET A 137 14.68 1.03 7.16
CA MET A 137 13.51 0.14 7.16
C MET A 137 13.29 -0.58 8.50
N GLU A 138 14.31 -0.67 9.38
CA GLU A 138 14.19 -1.35 10.69
C GLU A 138 13.01 -0.84 11.55
N PRO A 139 12.66 0.47 11.54
CA PRO A 139 11.51 0.94 12.30
C PRO A 139 10.17 0.28 11.93
N LEU A 140 10.04 -0.28 10.72
CA LEU A 140 8.85 -1.04 10.31
C LEU A 140 8.64 -2.29 11.19
N GLU A 141 9.71 -2.90 11.69
CA GLU A 141 9.64 -4.10 12.55
C GLU A 141 8.92 -3.82 13.87
N ARG A 142 8.98 -2.57 14.37
CA ARG A 142 8.21 -2.15 15.56
C ARG A 142 6.70 -2.16 15.34
N MET A 143 6.28 -2.29 14.08
CA MET A 143 4.88 -2.32 13.65
C MET A 143 4.49 -3.67 13.05
N ASP A 144 5.27 -4.73 13.34
CA ASP A 144 5.09 -6.08 12.81
C ASP A 144 5.14 -6.14 11.27
N LEU A 145 5.92 -5.23 10.65
CA LEU A 145 6.12 -5.15 9.21
C LEU A 145 7.58 -5.32 8.85
N GLN A 146 7.85 -5.94 7.71
CA GLN A 146 9.17 -6.06 7.12
C GLN A 146 9.31 -5.16 5.90
N GLY A 147 10.29 -4.23 5.93
CA GLY A 147 10.68 -3.49 4.73
C GLY A 147 11.40 -4.42 3.74
N ILE A 148 10.90 -4.51 2.51
CA ILE A 148 11.45 -5.43 1.49
C ILE A 148 12.41 -4.70 0.57
N GLY A 149 12.14 -3.43 0.23
CA GLY A 149 12.97 -2.65 -0.66
C GLY A 149 12.39 -1.27 -0.97
N TYR A 150 13.16 -0.50 -1.72
CA TYR A 150 12.77 0.81 -2.21
C TYR A 150 12.50 0.76 -3.71
N MET A 151 11.56 1.58 -4.15
CA MET A 151 11.32 1.87 -5.56
C MET A 151 11.47 3.37 -5.77
N GLU A 152 12.26 3.77 -6.77
CA GLU A 152 12.43 5.17 -7.13
C GLU A 152 11.30 5.62 -8.07
N LEU A 153 10.72 6.78 -7.78
CA LEU A 153 9.72 7.44 -8.64
C LEU A 153 10.31 8.58 -9.44
N GLY A 154 11.63 8.83 -9.33
CA GLY A 154 12.32 9.93 -9.96
C GLY A 154 12.33 11.22 -9.13
N PHE A 155 12.83 12.30 -9.73
CA PHE A 155 12.94 13.60 -9.10
C PHE A 155 11.69 14.45 -9.36
N ARG A 156 11.28 15.21 -8.36
CA ARG A 156 10.15 16.12 -8.46
C ARG A 156 10.57 17.45 -9.06
N ASN A 157 9.72 17.96 -9.93
CA ASN A 157 9.85 19.28 -10.51
C ASN A 157 8.58 20.08 -10.22
N PHE A 158 8.70 21.40 -10.18
CA PHE A 158 7.57 22.29 -10.06
C PHE A 158 6.86 22.46 -11.40
N SER A 159 5.53 22.44 -11.36
CA SER A 159 4.70 22.97 -12.41
C SER A 159 3.65 23.89 -11.82
N ASN A 160 3.41 25.04 -12.44
CA ASN A 160 2.36 25.97 -12.05
C ASN A 160 1.84 26.72 -13.29
N SER A 161 0.64 27.28 -13.18
CA SER A 161 -0.02 28.04 -14.26
C SER A 161 0.08 29.57 -14.09
N LYS A 162 0.85 30.07 -13.11
CA LYS A 162 0.87 31.50 -12.77
C LYS A 162 2.02 32.24 -13.45
N HIS A 163 3.26 31.80 -13.18
CA HIS A 163 4.47 32.45 -13.68
C HIS A 163 5.69 31.52 -13.57
N PRO A 164 6.79 31.80 -14.30
CA PRO A 164 8.05 31.07 -14.14
C PRO A 164 8.58 31.16 -12.69
N ILE A 165 9.21 30.07 -12.22
CA ILE A 165 9.91 30.01 -10.93
C ILE A 165 11.41 29.96 -11.24
N VAL A 166 12.14 31.01 -10.89
CA VAL A 166 13.59 31.14 -11.12
C VAL A 166 14.34 31.22 -9.79
N LYS A 167 13.71 31.73 -8.74
CA LYS A 167 14.24 31.86 -7.39
C LYS A 167 13.18 31.56 -6.34
N ALA A 168 13.59 31.36 -5.10
CA ALA A 168 12.69 31.01 -4.00
C ALA A 168 11.56 32.05 -3.78
N ASP A 169 11.85 33.34 -3.96
CA ASP A 169 10.83 34.38 -3.85
C ASP A 169 9.66 34.24 -4.81
N ASP A 170 9.88 33.60 -5.94
CA ASP A 170 8.83 33.36 -6.95
C ASP A 170 7.80 32.30 -6.48
N LEU A 171 8.10 31.59 -5.41
CA LEU A 171 7.16 30.63 -4.79
C LEU A 171 6.09 31.31 -3.92
N LYS A 172 6.33 32.55 -3.46
CA LYS A 172 5.42 33.27 -2.54
C LYS A 172 4.02 33.40 -3.12
N GLY A 173 3.04 33.02 -2.31
CA GLY A 173 1.61 33.10 -2.67
C GLY A 173 1.14 32.02 -3.65
N LEU A 174 2.01 31.14 -4.15
CA LEU A 174 1.55 29.96 -4.88
C LEU A 174 0.85 28.99 -3.94
N LYS A 175 -0.06 28.18 -4.49
CA LYS A 175 -0.70 27.08 -3.78
C LYS A 175 -0.05 25.77 -4.20
N ILE A 176 0.58 25.09 -3.25
CA ILE A 176 1.33 23.84 -3.49
C ILE A 176 0.77 22.70 -2.66
N ARG A 177 0.69 21.52 -3.24
CA ARG A 177 0.31 20.31 -2.52
C ARG A 177 1.46 19.85 -1.62
N GLY A 178 1.21 19.78 -0.32
CA GLY A 178 2.09 19.14 0.66
C GLY A 178 1.70 17.68 0.88
N TYR A 179 2.67 16.84 1.22
CA TYR A 179 2.48 15.40 1.41
C TYR A 179 2.48 14.99 2.88
N ASN A 180 3.25 15.71 3.69
CA ASN A 180 3.38 15.46 5.12
C ASN A 180 3.66 16.78 5.86
N PRO A 181 3.55 16.80 7.18
CA PRO A 181 3.75 18.02 7.98
C PRO A 181 5.10 18.69 7.76
N ILE A 182 6.18 17.95 7.60
CA ILE A 182 7.54 18.48 7.43
C ILE A 182 7.65 19.25 6.11
N GLN A 183 7.14 18.69 5.02
CA GLN A 183 7.12 19.37 3.72
C GLN A 183 6.20 20.59 3.75
N ILE A 184 5.06 20.50 4.42
CA ILE A 184 4.12 21.62 4.58
C ILE A 184 4.84 22.77 5.27
N GLU A 185 5.46 22.54 6.43
CA GLU A 185 6.23 23.55 7.17
C GLU A 185 7.35 24.16 6.34
N ALA A 186 8.10 23.31 5.61
CA ALA A 186 9.16 23.78 4.74
C ALA A 186 8.66 24.71 3.62
N TRP A 187 7.54 24.39 2.96
CA TRP A 187 6.93 25.24 1.95
C TRP A 187 6.37 26.54 2.52
N GLU A 188 5.71 26.47 3.66
CA GLU A 188 5.14 27.64 4.35
C GLU A 188 6.21 28.60 4.81
N SER A 189 7.38 28.12 5.21
CA SER A 189 8.54 28.96 5.53
C SER A 189 9.04 29.81 4.35
N LEU A 190 8.74 29.39 3.12
CA LEU A 190 9.03 30.13 1.89
C LEU A 190 7.87 31.03 1.43
N GLY A 191 6.82 31.15 2.23
CA GLY A 191 5.62 31.96 1.91
C GLY A 191 4.68 31.29 0.90
N VAL A 192 4.73 29.97 0.78
CA VAL A 192 3.82 29.18 -0.03
C VAL A 192 2.54 28.88 0.73
N ASN A 193 1.38 28.89 0.06
CA ASN A 193 0.15 28.38 0.62
C ASN A 193 0.06 26.87 0.36
N THR A 194 0.02 26.06 1.41
CA THR A 194 -0.04 24.61 1.27
C THR A 194 -1.47 24.08 1.27
N THR A 195 -1.67 22.93 0.65
CA THR A 195 -2.91 22.16 0.70
C THR A 195 -2.58 20.68 0.76
N SER A 196 -3.37 19.91 1.51
CA SER A 196 -3.26 18.45 1.54
C SER A 196 -4.44 17.85 0.78
N VAL A 197 -4.14 17.13 -0.32
CA VAL A 197 -5.11 16.47 -1.17
C VAL A 197 -4.57 15.10 -1.53
N SER A 198 -5.42 14.07 -1.54
CA SER A 198 -5.01 12.73 -1.96
C SER A 198 -4.55 12.73 -3.42
N TRP A 199 -3.73 11.75 -3.82
CA TRP A 199 -3.23 11.68 -5.19
C TRP A 199 -4.37 11.56 -6.21
N ASN A 200 -5.38 10.75 -5.90
CA ASN A 200 -6.49 10.50 -6.81
C ASN A 200 -7.45 11.69 -6.98
N GLU A 201 -7.45 12.62 -6.01
CA GLU A 201 -8.28 13.84 -6.04
C GLU A 201 -7.55 15.04 -6.66
N LEU A 202 -6.27 14.90 -6.99
CA LEU A 202 -5.44 16.01 -7.47
C LEU A 202 -5.91 16.57 -8.81
N PHE A 203 -6.54 15.76 -9.64
CA PHE A 203 -6.97 16.09 -11.02
C PHE A 203 -8.48 16.23 -11.15
N THR A 204 -9.22 16.25 -10.06
CA THR A 204 -10.67 16.51 -10.02
C THR A 204 -10.95 17.91 -9.52
#